data_6b4ea2313902ad24c4c9a7731b8b966d
#
_entry.id   6b4ea2313902ad24c4c9a7731b8b966d
#
_cell.length_a   1.000
_cell.length_b   1.000
_cell.length_c   1.000
_cell.angle_alpha   90.00
_cell.angle_beta   90.00
_cell.angle_gamma   90.00
#
_symmetry.space_group_name_H-M   'P 1'
#
loop_
_entity.id
_entity.type
_entity.pdbx_description
1 polymer ?
#
loop_
_entity_poly.entity_id
_entity_poly.type
_entity_poly.pdbx_seq_one_letter_code
_entity_poly.pdbx_strand_id
1 'polypeptide(L)'
;MIKIIGDVMLDSWIEGDCDRVSPEAPVIVLKEKTKDFNVGGAGNLALNLSNLGTDTWLYGAVGKDIAGHKIIEILLQNNISSRVCQDAEMTTTKTRMVGQNGQHLLRVDKEQSYTKSTVEDELLKDLVDTDTVLISDYNKGVIQKDTVQKILTKCKNVYVDPKQGFSRYIGAFLIKPNMKEYEAWFGKFNIEIAQNRCKSNLWTWLIVTDGANGIHVVSKDSYKHIKGDAIEVSDVSGAGDSVLAIIAHYSQHKDIPSACELAYKGAQKIVQKRGVSIISKTDIEDTIVWTNGVFDILHKGHFELLKFAKQQGDILIVGINSDTSVKRLKGDDRPFNNSWVREQQLLQLPWVDKVVVFEEDTPIEAIKNNGPDIIVKGGDYTVATTVGNELADVKIFPTVQGFSTSNIVDKVNEQNNKK
;
A
#
# COMPACT_ATOMS: atom_id res chain seq x y z
N MET A 1 -4.17 -12.79 -12.53
CA MET A 1 -2.72 -13.03 -12.40
C MET A 1 -1.95 -11.98 -13.17
N ILE A 2 -0.92 -11.40 -12.58
CA ILE A 2 -0.08 -10.38 -13.22
C ILE A 2 1.31 -10.96 -13.51
N LYS A 3 1.80 -10.77 -14.73
CA LYS A 3 3.16 -11.17 -15.14
C LYS A 3 4.06 -9.94 -15.19
N ILE A 4 5.22 -10.02 -14.56
CA ILE A 4 6.19 -8.93 -14.48
C ILE A 4 7.45 -9.37 -15.22
N ILE A 5 7.93 -8.54 -16.13
CA ILE A 5 9.24 -8.74 -16.76
C ILE A 5 10.09 -7.48 -16.58
N GLY A 6 11.35 -7.66 -16.23
CA GLY A 6 12.24 -6.52 -16.11
C GLY A 6 13.57 -6.78 -15.46
N ASP A 7 14.30 -5.70 -15.27
CA ASP A 7 15.60 -5.72 -14.64
C ASP A 7 15.47 -5.93 -13.13
N VAL A 8 16.10 -6.98 -12.62
CA VAL A 8 16.15 -7.31 -11.20
C VAL A 8 17.50 -6.94 -10.64
N MET A 9 17.54 -6.35 -9.46
CA MET A 9 18.78 -5.90 -8.82
C MET A 9 18.74 -6.11 -7.31
N LEU A 10 19.92 -6.19 -6.68
CA LEU A 10 20.04 -6.24 -5.23
C LEU A 10 20.37 -4.84 -4.71
N ASP A 11 19.46 -4.26 -3.95
CA ASP A 11 19.71 -3.08 -3.15
C ASP A 11 20.25 -3.51 -1.79
N SER A 12 21.37 -2.93 -1.34
CA SER A 12 21.91 -3.19 -0.01
C SER A 12 22.23 -1.90 0.74
N TRP A 13 21.99 -1.92 2.06
CA TRP A 13 22.32 -0.85 2.98
C TRP A 13 23.32 -1.36 3.99
N ILE A 14 24.45 -0.65 4.09
CA ILE A 14 25.47 -0.89 5.11
C ILE A 14 25.42 0.31 6.05
N GLU A 15 24.91 0.11 7.26
CA GLU A 15 24.85 1.14 8.27
C GLU A 15 25.95 0.96 9.32
N GLY A 16 26.49 2.06 9.83
CA GLY A 16 27.54 1.97 10.84
C GLY A 16 27.98 3.31 11.42
N ASP A 17 28.97 3.25 12.30
CA ASP A 17 29.57 4.41 12.95
C ASP A 17 30.63 5.05 12.05
N CYS A 18 30.62 6.39 12.02
CA CYS A 18 31.53 7.23 11.22
C CYS A 18 32.23 8.24 12.15
N ASP A 19 32.95 7.75 13.14
CA ASP A 19 33.54 8.54 14.21
C ASP A 19 35.01 8.91 14.00
N ARG A 20 35.62 8.41 12.91
CA ARG A 20 37.03 8.68 12.61
C ARG A 20 37.33 8.77 11.11
N VAL A 21 38.41 9.48 10.82
CA VAL A 21 39.04 9.51 9.50
C VAL A 21 40.18 8.46 9.45
N SER A 22 40.37 7.85 8.29
CA SER A 22 41.49 6.90 8.10
C SER A 22 42.83 7.57 8.29
N PRO A 23 43.81 6.91 8.93
CA PRO A 23 45.18 7.40 8.95
C PRO A 23 45.90 7.25 7.60
N GLU A 24 45.39 6.46 6.67
CA GLU A 24 45.98 6.14 5.39
C GLU A 24 45.61 7.15 4.29
N ALA A 25 44.44 7.80 4.41
CA ALA A 25 43.95 8.79 3.47
C ALA A 25 42.82 9.64 4.13
N PRO A 26 42.51 10.85 3.62
CA PRO A 26 41.47 11.71 4.16
C PRO A 26 40.05 11.19 3.80
N VAL A 27 39.76 9.96 4.19
CA VAL A 27 38.48 9.29 3.96
C VAL A 27 37.84 8.86 5.30
N ILE A 28 36.52 8.91 5.35
CA ILE A 28 35.75 8.46 6.53
C ILE A 28 35.84 6.93 6.63
N VAL A 29 36.05 6.46 7.86
CA VAL A 29 35.96 5.01 8.17
C VAL A 29 34.55 4.70 8.66
N LEU A 30 33.82 3.90 7.89
CA LEU A 30 32.54 3.33 8.29
C LEU A 30 32.76 2.00 9.02
N LYS A 31 32.45 1.93 10.29
CA LYS A 31 32.43 0.67 11.07
C LYS A 31 31.06 0.04 10.95
N GLU A 32 30.94 -0.97 10.08
CA GLU A 32 29.69 -1.68 9.81
C GLU A 32 29.05 -2.22 11.11
N LYS A 33 27.76 -1.96 11.29
CA LYS A 33 26.91 -2.50 12.37
C LYS A 33 25.84 -3.42 11.81
N THR A 34 25.14 -2.95 10.74
CA THR A 34 24.09 -3.72 10.09
C THR A 34 24.30 -3.73 8.58
N LYS A 35 23.81 -4.79 7.97
CA LYS A 35 23.77 -4.92 6.52
C LYS A 35 22.45 -5.53 6.11
N ASP A 36 21.65 -4.74 5.42
CA ASP A 36 20.32 -5.12 4.97
C ASP A 36 20.25 -5.26 3.45
N PHE A 37 19.37 -6.13 2.99
CA PHE A 37 19.20 -6.41 1.56
C PHE A 37 17.73 -6.33 1.18
N ASN A 38 17.46 -5.72 0.01
CA ASN A 38 16.17 -5.71 -0.63
C ASN A 38 16.31 -5.99 -2.12
N VAL A 39 15.24 -6.49 -2.73
CA VAL A 39 15.19 -6.68 -4.18
C VAL A 39 14.62 -5.43 -4.82
N GLY A 40 15.37 -4.83 -5.75
CA GLY A 40 14.97 -3.65 -6.51
C GLY A 40 14.46 -3.94 -7.91
N GLY A 41 13.98 -2.90 -8.60
CA GLY A 41 13.46 -2.99 -9.96
C GLY A 41 12.23 -3.88 -10.06
N ALA A 42 12.20 -4.76 -11.06
CA ALA A 42 11.10 -5.69 -11.28
C ALA A 42 10.81 -6.57 -10.05
N GLY A 43 11.82 -6.88 -9.25
CA GLY A 43 11.65 -7.64 -8.00
C GLY A 43 10.91 -6.84 -6.93
N ASN A 44 11.19 -5.55 -6.78
CA ASN A 44 10.46 -4.68 -5.87
C ASN A 44 8.98 -4.54 -6.29
N LEU A 45 8.72 -4.44 -7.59
CA LEU A 45 7.37 -4.43 -8.14
C LEU A 45 6.61 -5.71 -7.78
N ALA A 46 7.27 -6.89 -7.91
CA ALA A 46 6.69 -8.18 -7.54
C ALA A 46 6.38 -8.30 -6.04
N LEU A 47 7.30 -7.86 -5.18
CA LEU A 47 7.11 -7.84 -3.73
C LEU A 47 5.92 -6.96 -3.32
N ASN A 48 5.80 -5.76 -3.89
CA ASN A 48 4.67 -4.86 -3.61
C ASN A 48 3.34 -5.47 -4.04
N LEU A 49 3.25 -6.05 -5.25
CA LEU A 49 2.02 -6.69 -5.73
C LEU A 49 1.61 -7.90 -4.89
N SER A 50 2.57 -8.76 -4.53
CA SER A 50 2.32 -9.92 -3.67
C SER A 50 1.80 -9.47 -2.30
N ASN A 51 2.40 -8.44 -1.71
CA ASN A 51 1.97 -7.94 -0.40
C ASN A 51 0.59 -7.28 -0.44
N LEU A 52 0.16 -6.76 -1.59
CA LEU A 52 -1.22 -6.31 -1.83
C LEU A 52 -2.19 -7.49 -2.06
N GLY A 53 -1.70 -8.72 -2.13
CA GLY A 53 -2.51 -9.92 -2.36
C GLY A 53 -2.78 -10.21 -3.83
N THR A 54 -1.98 -9.67 -4.76
CA THR A 54 -2.06 -9.99 -6.18
C THR A 54 -1.18 -11.20 -6.50
N ASP A 55 -1.77 -12.22 -7.13
CA ASP A 55 -1.03 -13.36 -7.66
C ASP A 55 -0.15 -12.92 -8.84
N THR A 56 1.19 -13.10 -8.69
CA THR A 56 2.20 -12.57 -9.61
C THR A 56 3.23 -13.61 -10.01
N TRP A 57 3.75 -13.45 -11.24
CA TRP A 57 4.93 -14.16 -11.75
C TRP A 57 6.00 -13.16 -12.17
N LEU A 58 7.20 -13.30 -11.64
CA LEU A 58 8.35 -12.48 -11.99
C LEU A 58 9.27 -13.20 -12.99
N TYR A 59 9.54 -12.53 -14.11
CA TYR A 59 10.51 -12.93 -15.13
C TYR A 59 11.67 -11.93 -15.11
N GLY A 60 12.88 -12.41 -14.83
CA GLY A 60 14.06 -11.56 -14.71
C GLY A 60 15.34 -12.35 -14.87
N ALA A 61 16.50 -11.68 -14.88
CA ALA A 61 17.80 -12.30 -14.96
C ALA A 61 18.74 -11.81 -13.85
N VAL A 62 19.56 -12.72 -13.34
CA VAL A 62 20.62 -12.47 -12.36
C VAL A 62 21.88 -13.26 -12.70
N GLY A 63 23.00 -12.91 -12.11
CA GLY A 63 24.25 -13.68 -12.22
C GLY A 63 24.23 -14.92 -11.32
N LYS A 64 25.15 -15.84 -11.60
CA LYS A 64 25.48 -16.98 -10.72
C LYS A 64 26.44 -16.56 -9.61
N ASP A 65 26.10 -15.51 -8.90
CA ASP A 65 26.90 -14.90 -7.85
C ASP A 65 26.12 -14.80 -6.51
N ILE A 66 26.81 -14.34 -5.46
CA ILE A 66 26.22 -14.22 -4.12
C ILE A 66 24.98 -13.31 -4.14
N ALA A 67 25.02 -12.22 -4.93
CA ALA A 67 23.92 -11.28 -5.02
C ALA A 67 22.69 -11.91 -5.70
N GLY A 68 22.90 -12.69 -6.78
CA GLY A 68 21.83 -13.41 -7.45
C GLY A 68 21.18 -14.48 -6.56
N HIS A 69 21.98 -15.24 -5.81
CA HIS A 69 21.46 -16.19 -4.83
C HIS A 69 20.64 -15.49 -3.74
N LYS A 70 21.10 -14.31 -3.26
CA LYS A 70 20.38 -13.53 -2.24
C LYS A 70 19.03 -13.02 -2.75
N ILE A 71 18.97 -12.58 -4.02
CA ILE A 71 17.70 -12.21 -4.66
C ILE A 71 16.73 -13.40 -4.66
N ILE A 72 17.17 -14.55 -5.12
CA ILE A 72 16.33 -15.76 -5.18
C ILE A 72 15.85 -16.15 -3.78
N GLU A 73 16.71 -16.08 -2.78
CA GLU A 73 16.36 -16.33 -1.37
C GLU A 73 15.23 -15.41 -0.91
N ILE A 74 15.36 -14.09 -1.15
CA ILE A 74 14.35 -13.10 -0.75
C ILE A 74 13.02 -13.34 -1.47
N LEU A 75 13.04 -13.65 -2.77
CA LEU A 75 11.84 -13.96 -3.53
C LEU A 75 11.12 -15.19 -2.98
N LEU A 76 11.85 -16.25 -2.65
CA LEU A 76 11.30 -17.46 -2.05
C LEU A 76 10.71 -17.22 -0.67
N GLN A 77 11.40 -16.45 0.20
CA GLN A 77 10.92 -16.10 1.54
C GLN A 77 9.61 -15.31 1.50
N ASN A 78 9.37 -14.56 0.43
CA ASN A 78 8.14 -13.77 0.22
C ASN A 78 7.11 -14.49 -0.67
N ASN A 79 7.28 -15.79 -0.92
CA ASN A 79 6.39 -16.60 -1.74
C ASN A 79 6.13 -16.05 -3.16
N ILE A 80 7.14 -15.37 -3.75
CA ILE A 80 7.04 -14.85 -5.11
C ILE A 80 7.27 -15.99 -6.11
N SER A 81 6.27 -16.25 -6.93
CA SER A 81 6.44 -17.12 -8.09
C SER A 81 7.37 -16.46 -9.10
N SER A 82 8.48 -17.10 -9.45
CA SER A 82 9.47 -16.47 -10.31
C SER A 82 10.15 -17.45 -11.27
N ARG A 83 10.49 -16.95 -12.46
CA ARG A 83 11.40 -17.55 -13.44
C ARG A 83 12.59 -16.60 -13.63
N VAL A 84 13.41 -16.51 -12.60
CA VAL A 84 14.64 -15.72 -12.65
C VAL A 84 15.76 -16.57 -13.21
N CYS A 85 16.19 -16.25 -14.43
CA CYS A 85 17.26 -16.97 -15.11
C CYS A 85 18.62 -16.56 -14.54
N GLN A 86 19.49 -17.53 -14.29
CA GLN A 86 20.87 -17.29 -13.86
C GLN A 86 21.83 -17.35 -15.06
N ASP A 87 21.59 -16.53 -16.06
CA ASP A 87 22.35 -16.48 -17.32
C ASP A 87 23.15 -15.18 -17.51
N ALA A 88 23.05 -14.27 -16.56
CA ALA A 88 23.86 -13.07 -16.52
C ALA A 88 25.29 -13.36 -16.00
N GLU A 89 26.26 -12.60 -16.47
CA GLU A 89 27.64 -12.70 -15.96
C GLU A 89 27.74 -12.22 -14.52
N MET A 90 26.97 -11.18 -14.17
CA MET A 90 26.97 -10.55 -12.85
C MET A 90 25.59 -9.98 -12.51
N THR A 91 25.18 -10.10 -11.25
CA THR A 91 23.97 -9.47 -10.74
C THR A 91 24.17 -7.96 -10.54
N THR A 92 23.26 -7.14 -11.04
CA THR A 92 23.25 -5.70 -10.74
C THR A 92 23.06 -5.48 -9.24
N THR A 93 23.96 -4.70 -8.62
CA THR A 93 23.86 -4.35 -7.20
C THR A 93 23.99 -2.84 -6.98
N LYS A 94 23.25 -2.31 -6.02
CA LYS A 94 23.33 -0.92 -5.54
C LYS A 94 23.56 -0.93 -4.03
N THR A 95 24.79 -0.65 -3.61
CA THR A 95 25.16 -0.65 -2.20
C THR A 95 25.24 0.79 -1.68
N ARG A 96 24.44 1.11 -0.69
CA ARG A 96 24.43 2.39 0.01
C ARG A 96 25.13 2.26 1.35
N MET A 97 26.10 3.13 1.60
CA MET A 97 26.80 3.25 2.88
C MET A 97 26.23 4.43 3.64
N VAL A 98 25.75 4.20 4.85
CA VAL A 98 24.94 5.15 5.62
C VAL A 98 25.53 5.30 7.02
N GLY A 99 25.74 6.53 7.46
CA GLY A 99 26.19 6.85 8.81
C GLY A 99 25.07 6.80 9.85
N GLN A 100 25.40 6.93 11.14
CA GLN A 100 24.50 6.79 12.30
C GLN A 100 23.18 7.56 12.23
N ASN A 101 23.16 8.73 11.58
CA ASN A 101 21.99 9.59 11.48
C ASN A 101 21.22 9.42 10.15
N GLY A 102 21.46 8.33 9.42
CA GLY A 102 20.89 8.11 8.10
C GLY A 102 21.55 8.95 7.00
N GLN A 103 22.71 9.56 7.26
CA GLN A 103 23.46 10.32 6.28
C GLN A 103 24.08 9.38 5.24
N HIS A 104 23.74 9.57 3.97
CA HIS A 104 24.36 8.85 2.87
C HIS A 104 25.82 9.29 2.70
N LEU A 105 26.75 8.35 2.81
CA LEU A 105 28.20 8.59 2.67
C LEU A 105 28.69 8.28 1.28
N LEU A 106 28.25 7.14 0.73
CA LEU A 106 28.68 6.64 -0.57
C LEU A 106 27.63 5.68 -1.13
N ARG A 107 27.49 5.66 -2.47
CA ARG A 107 26.79 4.58 -3.18
C ARG A 107 27.75 3.91 -4.16
N VAL A 108 27.81 2.59 -4.10
CA VAL A 108 28.59 1.74 -5.02
C VAL A 108 27.60 0.97 -5.89
N ASP A 109 27.63 1.23 -7.19
CA ASP A 109 26.82 0.55 -8.18
C ASP A 109 27.71 -0.43 -8.96
N LYS A 110 27.35 -1.72 -8.96
CA LYS A 110 27.92 -2.73 -9.86
C LYS A 110 26.86 -3.04 -10.90
N GLU A 111 27.10 -2.70 -12.12
CA GLU A 111 26.12 -2.78 -13.19
C GLU A 111 26.74 -3.41 -14.44
N GLN A 112 25.99 -4.28 -15.07
CA GLN A 112 26.31 -4.82 -16.37
C GLN A 112 25.04 -4.91 -17.21
N SER A 113 25.17 -4.54 -18.48
CA SER A 113 24.06 -4.71 -19.42
C SER A 113 24.02 -6.13 -19.94
N TYR A 114 22.88 -6.78 -19.90
CA TYR A 114 22.65 -8.08 -20.51
C TYR A 114 22.61 -7.94 -22.03
N THR A 115 23.34 -8.76 -22.73
CA THR A 115 23.36 -8.80 -24.20
C THR A 115 22.43 -9.87 -24.75
N LYS A 116 22.13 -10.90 -23.95
CA LYS A 116 21.25 -12.01 -24.30
C LYS A 116 20.69 -12.59 -23.01
N SER A 117 19.38 -12.84 -22.98
CA SER A 117 18.72 -13.48 -21.85
C SER A 117 17.69 -14.50 -22.36
N THR A 118 17.53 -15.61 -21.66
CA THR A 118 16.50 -16.62 -21.91
C THR A 118 15.14 -16.21 -21.30
N VAL A 119 15.09 -15.13 -20.54
CA VAL A 119 13.90 -14.61 -19.84
C VAL A 119 12.74 -14.33 -20.80
N GLU A 120 13.05 -13.77 -21.98
CA GLU A 120 12.06 -13.50 -23.02
C GLU A 120 11.34 -14.77 -23.48
N ASP A 121 12.10 -15.80 -23.79
CA ASP A 121 11.56 -17.07 -24.26
C ASP A 121 10.66 -17.73 -23.20
N GLU A 122 11.07 -17.67 -21.94
CA GLU A 122 10.28 -18.19 -20.82
C GLU A 122 8.96 -17.41 -20.65
N LEU A 123 9.00 -16.08 -20.69
CA LEU A 123 7.78 -15.27 -20.62
C LEU A 123 6.86 -15.56 -21.81
N LEU A 124 7.38 -15.54 -23.04
CA LEU A 124 6.57 -15.69 -24.25
C LEU A 124 5.90 -17.05 -24.36
N LYS A 125 6.49 -18.12 -23.81
CA LYS A 125 5.86 -19.44 -23.69
C LYS A 125 4.63 -19.40 -22.77
N ASP A 126 4.74 -18.69 -21.63
CA ASP A 126 3.72 -18.67 -20.60
C ASP A 126 2.64 -17.60 -20.85
N LEU A 127 2.87 -16.65 -21.77
CA LEU A 127 2.01 -15.49 -21.99
C LEU A 127 0.72 -15.86 -22.72
N VAL A 128 -0.42 -15.40 -22.19
CA VAL A 128 -1.75 -15.45 -22.86
C VAL A 128 -2.29 -14.05 -23.07
N ASP A 129 -3.22 -13.88 -24.02
CA ASP A 129 -3.75 -12.58 -24.48
C ASP A 129 -4.51 -11.81 -23.37
N THR A 130 -5.08 -12.52 -22.42
CA THR A 130 -5.81 -11.94 -21.28
C THR A 130 -4.90 -11.52 -20.12
N ASP A 131 -3.59 -11.83 -20.19
CA ASP A 131 -2.65 -11.46 -19.13
C ASP A 131 -2.51 -9.92 -19.00
N THR A 132 -2.34 -9.47 -17.76
CA THR A 132 -1.79 -8.16 -17.46
C THR A 132 -0.28 -8.29 -17.33
N VAL A 133 0.46 -7.55 -18.14
CA VAL A 133 1.93 -7.59 -18.16
C VAL A 133 2.49 -6.27 -17.66
N LEU A 134 3.38 -6.31 -16.69
CA LEU A 134 4.13 -5.16 -16.22
C LEU A 134 5.57 -5.25 -16.73
N ILE A 135 6.03 -4.20 -17.38
CA ILE A 135 7.41 -4.03 -17.86
C ILE A 135 8.11 -3.02 -16.95
N SER A 136 9.12 -3.47 -16.21
CA SER A 136 10.01 -2.64 -15.38
C SER A 136 11.37 -2.55 -16.05
N ASP A 137 11.56 -1.50 -16.88
CA ASP A 137 12.76 -1.32 -17.70
C ASP A 137 13.71 -0.32 -17.04
N TYR A 138 14.81 -0.81 -16.48
CA TYR A 138 15.92 -0.02 -15.92
C TYR A 138 17.11 0.10 -16.87
N ASN A 139 16.91 -0.30 -18.13
CA ASN A 139 17.95 -0.26 -19.17
C ASN A 139 19.20 -1.10 -18.84
N LYS A 140 19.00 -2.26 -18.19
CA LYS A 140 20.09 -3.21 -17.92
C LYS A 140 20.12 -4.37 -18.93
N GLY A 141 19.19 -4.37 -19.90
CA GLY A 141 19.22 -5.25 -21.07
C GLY A 141 18.35 -6.51 -20.95
N VAL A 142 17.63 -6.75 -19.86
CA VAL A 142 16.61 -7.82 -19.80
C VAL A 142 15.49 -7.53 -20.79
N ILE A 143 15.12 -6.27 -20.94
CA ILE A 143 14.11 -5.83 -21.89
C ILE A 143 14.75 -5.41 -23.21
N GLN A 144 14.64 -6.25 -24.23
CA GLN A 144 15.06 -5.95 -25.59
C GLN A 144 13.93 -5.23 -26.34
N LYS A 145 14.26 -4.46 -27.39
CA LYS A 145 13.25 -3.73 -28.19
C LYS A 145 12.22 -4.68 -28.78
N ASP A 146 12.65 -5.81 -29.31
CA ASP A 146 11.77 -6.79 -29.94
C ASP A 146 10.90 -7.52 -28.92
N THR A 147 11.39 -7.71 -27.68
CA THR A 147 10.63 -8.28 -26.56
C THR A 147 9.37 -7.46 -26.31
N VAL A 148 9.50 -6.14 -26.22
CA VAL A 148 8.37 -5.22 -25.98
C VAL A 148 7.33 -5.36 -27.07
N GLN A 149 7.75 -5.37 -28.35
CA GLN A 149 6.83 -5.50 -29.48
C GLN A 149 6.09 -6.83 -29.49
N LYS A 150 6.77 -7.93 -29.18
CA LYS A 150 6.15 -9.28 -29.05
C LYS A 150 5.10 -9.30 -27.94
N ILE A 151 5.40 -8.69 -26.78
CA ILE A 151 4.44 -8.58 -25.67
C ILE A 151 3.22 -7.76 -26.08
N LEU A 152 3.43 -6.57 -26.65
CA LEU A 152 2.36 -5.65 -27.08
C LEU A 152 1.47 -6.24 -28.18
N THR A 153 2.02 -7.11 -29.03
CA THR A 153 1.25 -7.82 -30.05
C THR A 153 0.37 -8.92 -29.42
N LYS A 154 0.82 -9.54 -28.34
CA LYS A 154 0.15 -10.68 -27.71
C LYS A 154 -0.83 -10.26 -26.60
N CYS A 155 -0.53 -9.19 -25.87
CA CYS A 155 -1.33 -8.72 -24.72
C CYS A 155 -1.79 -7.28 -24.89
N LYS A 156 -3.03 -7.02 -24.47
CA LYS A 156 -3.63 -5.67 -24.52
C LYS A 156 -3.36 -4.87 -23.25
N ASN A 157 -3.23 -5.55 -22.10
CA ASN A 157 -3.06 -4.91 -20.81
C ASN A 157 -1.58 -4.84 -20.43
N VAL A 158 -0.80 -3.99 -21.11
CA VAL A 158 0.64 -3.82 -20.85
C VAL A 158 0.89 -2.50 -20.17
N TYR A 159 1.45 -2.55 -18.96
CA TYR A 159 1.83 -1.43 -18.12
C TYR A 159 3.35 -1.28 -18.15
N VAL A 160 3.86 -0.08 -18.31
CA VAL A 160 5.30 0.14 -18.49
C VAL A 160 5.82 1.19 -17.53
N ASP A 161 6.89 0.85 -16.79
CA ASP A 161 7.79 1.82 -16.15
C ASP A 161 9.05 1.95 -17.02
N PRO A 162 9.15 3.02 -17.80
CA PRO A 162 10.19 3.15 -18.82
C PRO A 162 11.43 3.85 -18.29
N LYS A 163 12.62 3.46 -18.79
CA LYS A 163 13.88 4.21 -18.63
C LYS A 163 14.46 4.68 -19.95
N GLN A 164 14.08 4.01 -21.04
CA GLN A 164 14.53 4.38 -22.37
C GLN A 164 13.46 5.23 -23.10
N GLY A 165 13.80 5.68 -24.32
CA GLY A 165 12.92 6.50 -25.11
C GLY A 165 11.55 5.85 -25.38
N PHE A 166 10.51 6.64 -25.36
CA PHE A 166 9.10 6.25 -25.43
C PHE A 166 8.71 5.41 -26.65
N SER A 167 9.45 5.53 -27.76
CA SER A 167 9.11 4.87 -29.03
C SER A 167 9.13 3.34 -28.96
N ARG A 168 9.75 2.75 -27.94
CA ARG A 168 9.75 1.30 -27.70
C ARG A 168 8.39 0.78 -27.22
N TYR A 169 7.58 1.65 -26.60
CA TYR A 169 6.37 1.30 -25.87
C TYR A 169 5.08 1.80 -26.55
N ILE A 170 5.15 2.06 -27.87
CA ILE A 170 3.98 2.45 -28.66
C ILE A 170 2.96 1.32 -28.65
N GLY A 171 1.72 1.61 -28.25
CA GLY A 171 0.64 0.64 -28.10
C GLY A 171 0.45 0.08 -26.70
N ALA A 172 1.26 0.52 -25.70
CA ALA A 172 1.06 0.13 -24.31
C ALA A 172 -0.29 0.63 -23.77
N PHE A 173 -0.94 -0.16 -22.92
CA PHE A 173 -2.15 0.27 -22.23
C PHE A 173 -1.85 1.45 -21.28
N LEU A 174 -0.77 1.35 -20.50
CA LEU A 174 -0.35 2.39 -19.57
C LEU A 174 1.17 2.57 -19.63
N ILE A 175 1.62 3.82 -19.71
CA ILE A 175 3.04 4.19 -19.56
C ILE A 175 3.20 5.17 -18.39
N LYS A 176 4.20 4.93 -17.52
CA LYS A 176 4.42 5.71 -16.30
C LYS A 176 5.83 6.30 -16.21
N PRO A 177 6.18 7.34 -16.96
CA PRO A 177 7.40 8.09 -16.73
C PRO A 177 7.30 8.96 -15.47
N ASN A 178 8.44 9.33 -14.89
CA ASN A 178 8.50 10.48 -14.01
C ASN A 178 8.60 11.80 -14.81
N MET A 179 8.43 12.96 -14.13
CA MET A 179 8.45 14.26 -14.80
C MET A 179 9.74 14.51 -15.57
N LYS A 180 10.90 14.13 -15.04
CA LYS A 180 12.19 14.30 -15.71
C LYS A 180 12.29 13.46 -16.99
N GLU A 181 11.80 12.24 -16.96
CA GLU A 181 11.74 11.36 -18.14
C GLU A 181 10.78 11.90 -19.16
N TYR A 182 9.59 12.35 -18.76
CA TYR A 182 8.62 12.99 -19.64
C TYR A 182 9.21 14.23 -20.34
N GLU A 183 9.82 15.13 -19.54
CA GLU A 183 10.39 16.37 -20.08
C GLU A 183 11.58 16.12 -21.01
N ALA A 184 12.37 15.09 -20.74
CA ALA A 184 13.45 14.66 -21.63
C ALA A 184 12.93 14.18 -22.99
N TRP A 185 11.71 13.65 -23.05
CA TRP A 185 11.10 13.15 -24.29
C TRP A 185 10.32 14.23 -25.07
N PHE A 186 9.60 15.09 -24.36
CA PHE A 186 8.57 15.95 -24.94
C PHE A 186 8.71 17.43 -24.57
N GLY A 187 9.71 17.80 -23.78
CA GLY A 187 9.85 19.14 -23.22
C GLY A 187 8.91 19.37 -22.05
N LYS A 188 8.83 20.63 -21.60
CA LYS A 188 8.05 21.02 -20.43
C LYS A 188 6.61 20.49 -20.50
N PHE A 189 6.11 19.98 -19.37
CA PHE A 189 4.78 19.38 -19.30
C PHE A 189 3.69 20.35 -19.75
N ASN A 190 2.86 19.88 -20.67
CA ASN A 190 1.68 20.56 -21.17
C ASN A 190 0.58 19.53 -21.44
N ILE A 191 -0.64 19.84 -20.99
CA ILE A 191 -1.79 18.91 -21.04
C ILE A 191 -2.12 18.52 -22.48
N GLU A 192 -2.22 19.50 -23.37
CA GLU A 192 -2.58 19.27 -24.78
C GLU A 192 -1.52 18.41 -25.49
N ILE A 193 -0.22 18.70 -25.25
CA ILE A 193 0.87 17.87 -25.78
C ILE A 193 0.75 16.45 -25.21
N ALA A 194 0.53 16.27 -23.91
CA ALA A 194 0.41 14.97 -23.29
C ALA A 194 -0.76 14.15 -23.87
N GLN A 195 -1.93 14.76 -24.06
CA GLN A 195 -3.09 14.12 -24.69
C GLN A 195 -2.81 13.73 -26.16
N ASN A 196 -2.15 14.60 -26.91
CA ASN A 196 -1.74 14.30 -28.29
C ASN A 196 -0.71 13.16 -28.32
N ARG A 197 0.18 13.04 -27.31
CA ARG A 197 1.11 11.89 -27.18
C ARG A 197 0.40 10.59 -26.87
N CYS A 198 -0.64 10.60 -26.02
CA CYS A 198 -1.48 9.42 -25.85
C CYS A 198 -2.08 8.96 -27.18
N LYS A 199 -2.64 9.87 -27.97
CA LYS A 199 -3.24 9.56 -29.27
C LYS A 199 -2.21 9.05 -30.28
N SER A 200 -1.07 9.75 -30.44
CA SER A 200 -0.06 9.42 -31.46
C SER A 200 0.73 8.15 -31.14
N ASN A 201 0.89 7.82 -29.87
CA ASN A 201 1.60 6.62 -29.44
C ASN A 201 0.65 5.45 -29.09
N LEU A 202 -0.66 5.59 -29.33
CA LEU A 202 -1.66 4.57 -29.01
C LEU A 202 -1.64 4.14 -27.54
N TRP A 203 -1.29 5.05 -26.62
CA TRP A 203 -1.39 4.81 -25.19
C TRP A 203 -2.80 5.11 -24.70
N THR A 204 -3.39 4.17 -23.96
CA THR A 204 -4.67 4.45 -23.31
C THR A 204 -4.45 5.43 -22.18
N TRP A 205 -3.36 5.25 -21.40
CA TRP A 205 -3.02 6.07 -20.25
C TRP A 205 -1.55 6.47 -20.24
N LEU A 206 -1.30 7.73 -19.94
CA LEU A 206 0.01 8.29 -19.61
C LEU A 206 -0.05 8.83 -18.17
N ILE A 207 0.73 8.23 -17.29
CA ILE A 207 0.80 8.59 -15.87
C ILE A 207 2.15 9.25 -15.62
N VAL A 208 2.16 10.55 -15.32
CA VAL A 208 3.41 11.26 -15.04
C VAL A 208 3.52 11.52 -13.55
N THR A 209 4.49 10.88 -12.89
CA THR A 209 4.75 11.11 -11.46
C THR A 209 5.65 12.33 -11.28
N ASP A 210 5.24 13.29 -10.42
CA ASP A 210 5.93 14.57 -10.22
C ASP A 210 6.34 14.80 -8.75
N GLY A 211 6.77 13.77 -8.09
CA GLY A 211 7.25 13.82 -6.71
C GLY A 211 6.24 14.50 -5.76
N ALA A 212 6.68 15.56 -5.10
CA ALA A 212 5.84 16.32 -4.17
C ALA A 212 4.65 17.03 -4.84
N ASN A 213 4.68 17.25 -6.16
CA ASN A 213 3.57 17.87 -6.89
C ASN A 213 2.45 16.88 -7.22
N GLY A 214 2.67 15.56 -7.02
CA GLY A 214 1.64 14.54 -7.20
C GLY A 214 1.74 13.77 -8.51
N ILE A 215 0.59 13.45 -9.12
CA ILE A 215 0.50 12.59 -10.31
C ILE A 215 -0.42 13.23 -11.36
N HIS A 216 0.06 13.31 -12.58
CA HIS A 216 -0.75 13.68 -13.74
C HIS A 216 -1.26 12.42 -14.44
N VAL A 217 -2.57 12.27 -14.50
CA VAL A 217 -3.27 11.15 -15.14
C VAL A 217 -3.86 11.64 -16.45
N VAL A 218 -3.36 11.15 -17.58
CA VAL A 218 -3.68 11.64 -18.91
C VAL A 218 -4.18 10.51 -19.80
N SER A 219 -5.26 10.73 -20.50
CA SER A 219 -5.69 9.94 -21.66
C SER A 219 -5.83 10.84 -22.87
N LYS A 220 -6.16 10.28 -24.02
CA LYS A 220 -6.42 11.10 -25.23
C LYS A 220 -7.54 12.12 -25.05
N ASP A 221 -8.53 11.84 -24.18
CA ASP A 221 -9.76 12.63 -24.03
C ASP A 221 -9.94 13.19 -22.61
N SER A 222 -9.09 12.82 -21.64
CA SER A 222 -9.23 13.23 -20.24
C SER A 222 -7.90 13.59 -19.61
N TYR A 223 -8.00 14.44 -18.58
CA TYR A 223 -6.87 14.80 -17.72
C TYR A 223 -7.35 14.97 -16.27
N LYS A 224 -6.59 14.41 -15.34
CA LYS A 224 -6.77 14.63 -13.91
C LYS A 224 -5.41 14.87 -13.26
N HIS A 225 -5.31 15.89 -12.43
CA HIS A 225 -4.15 16.12 -11.58
C HIS A 225 -4.49 15.72 -10.15
N ILE A 226 -3.83 14.69 -9.64
CA ILE A 226 -3.83 14.31 -8.24
C ILE A 226 -2.77 15.17 -7.58
N LYS A 227 -3.22 16.26 -6.94
CA LYS A 227 -2.30 17.23 -6.33
C LYS A 227 -1.55 16.62 -5.17
N GLY A 228 -0.27 16.96 -5.08
CA GLY A 228 0.58 16.56 -4.00
C GLY A 228 0.41 17.43 -2.75
N ASP A 229 0.65 16.82 -1.58
CA ASP A 229 0.76 17.51 -0.31
C ASP A 229 2.23 17.57 0.11
N ALA A 230 2.59 18.62 0.82
CA ALA A 230 3.93 18.73 1.39
C ALA A 230 4.08 17.72 2.54
N ILE A 231 4.93 16.73 2.35
CA ILE A 231 5.24 15.70 3.35
C ILE A 231 6.74 15.65 3.60
N GLU A 232 7.12 15.15 4.76
CA GLU A 232 8.51 14.89 5.10
C GLU A 232 8.97 13.62 4.34
N VAL A 233 10.03 13.75 3.54
CA VAL A 233 10.55 12.68 2.70
C VAL A 233 11.84 12.14 3.32
N SER A 234 11.84 10.86 3.66
CA SER A 234 13.04 10.16 4.17
C SER A 234 13.84 9.49 3.05
N ASP A 235 13.18 8.79 2.14
CA ASP A 235 13.83 8.12 1.00
C ASP A 235 12.82 7.98 -0.16
N VAL A 236 13.27 8.22 -1.38
CA VAL A 236 12.45 8.06 -2.60
C VAL A 236 12.69 6.73 -3.33
N SER A 237 13.57 5.88 -2.80
CA SER A 237 13.94 4.61 -3.43
C SER A 237 12.74 3.66 -3.53
N GLY A 238 12.45 3.18 -4.74
CA GLY A 238 11.35 2.24 -4.98
C GLY A 238 9.94 2.85 -5.03
N ALA A 239 9.79 4.16 -4.79
CA ALA A 239 8.47 4.81 -4.86
C ALA A 239 7.81 4.67 -6.24
N GLY A 240 8.60 4.76 -7.32
CA GLY A 240 8.11 4.56 -8.69
C GLY A 240 7.54 3.17 -8.94
N ASP A 241 8.25 2.13 -8.49
CA ASP A 241 7.80 0.73 -8.58
C ASP A 241 6.52 0.52 -7.78
N SER A 242 6.45 1.08 -6.56
CA SER A 242 5.28 0.97 -5.71
C SER A 242 4.05 1.65 -6.32
N VAL A 243 4.21 2.83 -6.93
CA VAL A 243 3.12 3.51 -7.66
C VAL A 243 2.58 2.60 -8.76
N LEU A 244 3.46 1.99 -9.59
CA LEU A 244 3.02 1.10 -10.66
C LEU A 244 2.34 -0.17 -10.10
N ALA A 245 2.87 -0.76 -9.03
CA ALA A 245 2.28 -1.91 -8.35
C ALA A 245 0.86 -1.62 -7.87
N ILE A 246 0.66 -0.49 -7.20
CA ILE A 246 -0.64 -0.08 -6.68
C ILE A 246 -1.63 0.17 -7.82
N ILE A 247 -1.23 0.90 -8.86
CA ILE A 247 -2.08 1.12 -10.04
C ILE A 247 -2.49 -0.22 -10.65
N ALA A 248 -1.55 -1.13 -10.87
CA ALA A 248 -1.83 -2.43 -11.47
C ALA A 248 -2.74 -3.32 -10.60
N HIS A 249 -2.58 -3.27 -9.28
CA HIS A 249 -3.45 -3.99 -8.34
C HIS A 249 -4.88 -3.47 -8.39
N TYR A 250 -5.07 -2.16 -8.16
CA TYR A 250 -6.41 -1.58 -8.03
C TYR A 250 -7.13 -1.43 -9.36
N SER A 251 -6.43 -1.29 -10.48
CA SER A 251 -7.07 -1.22 -11.82
C SER A 251 -7.78 -2.50 -12.25
N GLN A 252 -7.62 -3.60 -11.52
CA GLN A 252 -8.42 -4.81 -11.73
C GLN A 252 -9.88 -4.62 -11.29
N HIS A 253 -10.16 -3.64 -10.41
CA HIS A 253 -11.48 -3.44 -9.78
C HIS A 253 -11.92 -1.97 -9.76
N LYS A 254 -11.06 -1.04 -10.13
CA LYS A 254 -11.30 0.41 -10.16
C LYS A 254 -10.85 1.00 -11.49
N ASP A 255 -11.32 2.20 -11.83
CA ASP A 255 -10.78 2.95 -12.96
C ASP A 255 -9.35 3.44 -12.68
N ILE A 256 -8.61 3.78 -13.72
CA ILE A 256 -7.21 4.22 -13.61
C ILE A 256 -7.07 5.50 -12.78
N PRO A 257 -7.90 6.55 -12.94
CA PRO A 257 -7.82 7.72 -12.07
C PRO A 257 -7.96 7.42 -10.59
N SER A 258 -8.90 6.56 -10.20
CA SER A 258 -9.09 6.13 -8.81
C SER A 258 -7.92 5.27 -8.30
N ALA A 259 -7.39 4.36 -9.13
CA ALA A 259 -6.20 3.59 -8.81
C ALA A 259 -4.97 4.50 -8.61
N CYS A 260 -4.83 5.59 -9.37
CA CYS A 260 -3.76 6.57 -9.21
C CYS A 260 -3.88 7.39 -7.92
N GLU A 261 -5.10 7.68 -7.43
CA GLU A 261 -5.30 8.33 -6.11
C GLU A 261 -4.78 7.44 -4.98
N LEU A 262 -5.11 6.16 -5.02
CA LEU A 262 -4.60 5.17 -4.07
C LEU A 262 -3.08 5.01 -4.18
N ALA A 263 -2.55 5.02 -5.40
CA ALA A 263 -1.12 4.95 -5.63
C ALA A 263 -0.36 6.16 -5.08
N TYR A 264 -0.95 7.36 -5.17
CA TYR A 264 -0.39 8.55 -4.57
C TYR A 264 -0.36 8.43 -3.03
N LYS A 265 -1.49 8.02 -2.41
CA LYS A 265 -1.59 7.79 -0.95
C LYS A 265 -0.53 6.77 -0.47
N GLY A 266 -0.38 5.65 -1.17
CA GLY A 266 0.64 4.64 -0.86
C GLY A 266 2.06 5.16 -1.03
N ALA A 267 2.35 5.92 -2.10
CA ALA A 267 3.66 6.52 -2.33
C ALA A 267 4.06 7.48 -1.21
N GLN A 268 3.13 8.29 -0.70
CA GLN A 268 3.37 9.16 0.45
C GLN A 268 3.82 8.39 1.69
N LYS A 269 3.24 7.22 1.95
CA LYS A 269 3.64 6.36 3.08
C LYS A 269 5.03 5.74 2.87
N ILE A 270 5.33 5.34 1.65
CA ILE A 270 6.64 4.74 1.32
C ILE A 270 7.79 5.74 1.49
N VAL A 271 7.66 6.96 0.96
CA VAL A 271 8.75 7.94 1.01
C VAL A 271 9.03 8.46 2.44
N GLN A 272 8.14 8.22 3.39
CA GLN A 272 8.35 8.49 4.82
C GLN A 272 9.15 7.39 5.52
N LYS A 273 9.23 6.18 4.94
CA LYS A 273 9.99 5.05 5.46
C LYS A 273 11.43 5.12 4.94
N ARG A 274 12.40 4.61 5.69
CA ARG A 274 13.80 4.51 5.23
C ARG A 274 13.98 3.25 4.39
N GLY A 275 14.78 3.38 3.33
CA GLY A 275 15.12 2.27 2.44
C GLY A 275 13.98 1.87 1.49
N VAL A 276 14.18 0.79 0.73
CA VAL A 276 13.13 0.21 -0.13
C VAL A 276 12.10 -0.46 0.77
N SER A 277 10.94 0.16 0.88
CA SER A 277 9.84 -0.32 1.71
C SER A 277 8.79 -1.01 0.85
N ILE A 278 8.22 -2.10 1.36
CA ILE A 278 7.10 -2.81 0.75
C ILE A 278 5.81 -2.17 1.25
N ILE A 279 4.88 -1.92 0.33
CA ILE A 279 3.57 -1.34 0.64
C ILE A 279 2.63 -2.41 1.20
N SER A 280 1.81 -2.04 2.18
CA SER A 280 0.72 -2.87 2.68
C SER A 280 -0.64 -2.28 2.31
N LYS A 281 -1.70 -3.09 2.37
CA LYS A 281 -3.08 -2.58 2.18
C LYS A 281 -3.40 -1.47 3.16
N THR A 282 -2.96 -1.59 4.42
CA THR A 282 -3.17 -0.59 5.47
C THR A 282 -2.42 0.73 5.24
N ASP A 283 -1.42 0.75 4.35
CA ASP A 283 -0.78 2.00 3.93
C ASP A 283 -1.63 2.78 2.90
N ILE A 284 -2.60 2.11 2.25
CA ILE A 284 -3.39 2.65 1.12
C ILE A 284 -4.86 2.81 1.48
N GLU A 285 -5.47 1.76 2.02
CA GLU A 285 -6.87 1.72 2.40
C GLU A 285 -7.03 2.25 3.82
N ASP A 286 -8.16 2.90 4.09
CA ASP A 286 -8.48 3.32 5.45
C ASP A 286 -8.81 2.08 6.28
N THR A 287 -8.16 1.95 7.43
CA THR A 287 -8.46 0.88 8.38
C THR A 287 -9.80 1.17 9.05
N ILE A 288 -10.79 0.33 8.79
CA ILE A 288 -12.13 0.44 9.34
C ILE A 288 -12.19 -0.29 10.68
N VAL A 289 -12.57 0.44 11.72
CA VAL A 289 -12.78 -0.11 13.07
C VAL A 289 -14.26 -0.15 13.39
N TRP A 290 -14.73 -1.28 13.90
CA TRP A 290 -16.09 -1.47 14.37
C TRP A 290 -16.10 -1.62 15.89
N THR A 291 -17.05 -0.97 16.53
CA THR A 291 -17.50 -1.32 17.88
C THR A 291 -19.01 -1.26 17.94
N ASN A 292 -19.65 -1.99 18.86
CA ASN A 292 -21.10 -1.91 18.99
C ASN A 292 -21.56 -2.06 20.44
N GLY A 293 -22.71 -1.46 20.70
CA GLY A 293 -23.39 -1.51 22.00
C GLY A 293 -24.73 -0.81 21.97
N VAL A 294 -25.43 -0.75 23.09
CA VAL A 294 -26.69 -0.01 23.18
C VAL A 294 -26.44 1.50 23.25
N PHE A 295 -25.40 1.94 23.96
CA PHE A 295 -25.03 3.34 24.16
C PHE A 295 -26.20 4.25 24.59
N ASP A 296 -27.03 3.76 25.52
CA ASP A 296 -28.27 4.43 25.96
C ASP A 296 -27.98 5.69 26.77
N ILE A 297 -27.15 5.56 27.81
CA ILE A 297 -26.62 6.68 28.58
C ILE A 297 -25.09 6.65 28.49
N LEU A 298 -24.51 7.66 27.84
CA LEU A 298 -23.07 7.76 27.68
C LEU A 298 -22.39 8.06 29.02
N HIS A 299 -21.31 7.34 29.30
CA HIS A 299 -20.50 7.52 30.51
C HIS A 299 -19.00 7.39 30.18
N LYS A 300 -18.13 7.70 31.13
CA LYS A 300 -16.69 7.70 30.96
C LYS A 300 -16.16 6.38 30.33
N GLY A 301 -16.70 5.23 30.72
CA GLY A 301 -16.29 3.95 30.13
C GLY A 301 -16.54 3.87 28.61
N HIS A 302 -17.69 4.42 28.14
CA HIS A 302 -17.98 4.51 26.70
C HIS A 302 -17.01 5.46 25.98
N PHE A 303 -16.70 6.61 26.57
CA PHE A 303 -15.77 7.56 25.94
C PHE A 303 -14.36 6.97 25.80
N GLU A 304 -13.85 6.30 26.81
CA GLU A 304 -12.52 5.68 26.77
C GLU A 304 -12.49 4.50 25.75
N LEU A 305 -13.55 3.69 25.70
CA LEU A 305 -13.70 2.62 24.68
C LEU A 305 -13.68 3.19 23.26
N LEU A 306 -14.49 4.23 22.99
CA LEU A 306 -14.59 4.83 21.66
C LEU A 306 -13.29 5.51 21.25
N LYS A 307 -12.61 6.17 22.19
CA LYS A 307 -11.29 6.75 21.98
C LYS A 307 -10.24 5.70 21.64
N PHE A 308 -10.22 4.61 22.41
CA PHE A 308 -9.34 3.48 22.14
C PHE A 308 -9.64 2.84 20.77
N ALA A 309 -10.93 2.65 20.45
CA ALA A 309 -11.32 2.11 19.16
C ALA A 309 -10.85 2.99 18.00
N LYS A 310 -11.02 4.32 18.08
CA LYS A 310 -10.53 5.26 17.06
C LYS A 310 -9.01 5.21 16.87
N GLN A 311 -8.26 4.95 17.91
CA GLN A 311 -6.79 4.80 17.84
C GLN A 311 -6.34 3.54 17.10
N GLN A 312 -7.25 2.59 16.84
CA GLN A 312 -6.92 1.36 16.15
C GLN A 312 -7.01 1.48 14.62
N GLY A 313 -7.60 2.56 14.09
CA GLY A 313 -7.71 2.75 12.63
C GLY A 313 -8.20 4.15 12.23
N ASP A 314 -8.43 4.30 10.94
CA ASP A 314 -8.74 5.58 10.30
C ASP A 314 -10.22 5.96 10.40
N ILE A 315 -11.12 4.96 10.34
CA ILE A 315 -12.58 5.15 10.36
C ILE A 315 -13.17 4.34 11.49
N LEU A 316 -13.81 5.00 12.47
CA LEU A 316 -14.58 4.32 13.52
C LEU A 316 -16.07 4.29 13.19
N ILE A 317 -16.60 3.10 13.02
CA ILE A 317 -18.04 2.82 12.86
C ILE A 317 -18.59 2.26 14.18
N VAL A 318 -19.63 2.91 14.71
CA VAL A 318 -20.30 2.48 15.93
C VAL A 318 -21.67 1.87 15.59
N GLY A 319 -21.82 0.59 15.83
CA GLY A 319 -23.10 -0.10 15.70
C GLY A 319 -23.97 0.10 16.96
N ILE A 320 -25.23 0.48 16.79
CA ILE A 320 -26.20 0.56 17.90
C ILE A 320 -27.45 -0.26 17.61
N ASN A 321 -27.94 -0.97 18.61
CA ASN A 321 -29.21 -1.68 18.49
C ASN A 321 -30.37 -0.69 18.33
N SER A 322 -31.35 -1.03 17.48
CA SER A 322 -32.62 -0.31 17.39
C SER A 322 -33.36 -0.32 18.72
N ASP A 323 -34.38 0.52 18.85
CA ASP A 323 -35.20 0.54 20.08
C ASP A 323 -35.93 -0.78 20.30
N THR A 324 -36.41 -1.40 19.23
CA THR A 324 -37.06 -2.72 19.28
C THR A 324 -36.09 -3.83 19.70
N SER A 325 -34.88 -3.82 19.17
CA SER A 325 -33.83 -4.77 19.59
C SER A 325 -33.43 -4.57 21.06
N VAL A 326 -33.32 -3.32 21.51
CA VAL A 326 -33.00 -3.04 22.92
C VAL A 326 -34.10 -3.52 23.87
N LYS A 327 -35.36 -3.33 23.52
CA LYS A 327 -36.50 -3.84 24.32
C LYS A 327 -36.45 -5.36 24.46
N ARG A 328 -36.19 -6.08 23.37
CA ARG A 328 -36.05 -7.55 23.42
C ARG A 328 -34.89 -8.01 24.31
N LEU A 329 -33.78 -7.28 24.29
CA LEU A 329 -32.57 -7.67 25.02
C LEU A 329 -32.54 -7.22 26.48
N LYS A 330 -33.19 -6.08 26.83
CA LYS A 330 -33.06 -5.43 28.16
C LYS A 330 -34.38 -5.12 28.84
N GLY A 331 -35.52 -5.48 28.23
CA GLY A 331 -36.86 -5.23 28.75
C GLY A 331 -37.53 -3.96 28.23
N ASP A 332 -38.85 -3.84 28.44
CA ASP A 332 -39.69 -2.81 27.85
C ASP A 332 -39.37 -1.37 28.36
N ASP A 333 -38.77 -1.25 29.54
CA ASP A 333 -38.36 0.03 30.11
C ASP A 333 -37.07 0.59 29.49
N ARG A 334 -36.54 -0.09 28.49
CA ARG A 334 -35.34 0.31 27.77
C ARG A 334 -35.60 0.40 26.25
N PRO A 335 -34.86 1.27 25.53
CA PRO A 335 -33.84 2.25 25.95
C PRO A 335 -34.49 3.49 26.59
N PHE A 336 -33.74 4.26 27.37
CA PHE A 336 -34.15 5.60 27.84
C PHE A 336 -34.16 6.62 26.71
N ASN A 337 -33.13 6.58 25.85
CA ASN A 337 -33.00 7.41 24.67
C ASN A 337 -33.31 6.57 23.42
N ASN A 338 -34.18 7.08 22.55
CA ASN A 338 -34.43 6.39 21.28
C ASN A 338 -33.17 6.36 20.39
N SER A 339 -33.20 5.49 19.38
CA SER A 339 -32.03 5.26 18.51
C SER A 339 -31.54 6.53 17.82
N TRP A 340 -32.44 7.43 17.40
CA TRP A 340 -32.06 8.71 16.80
C TRP A 340 -31.27 9.61 17.78
N VAL A 341 -31.69 9.71 19.04
CA VAL A 341 -30.97 10.51 20.07
C VAL A 341 -29.60 9.88 20.35
N ARG A 342 -29.53 8.56 20.49
CA ARG A 342 -28.28 7.82 20.73
C ARG A 342 -27.29 8.00 19.57
N GLU A 343 -27.78 7.92 18.34
CA GLU A 343 -27.00 8.18 17.13
C GLU A 343 -26.44 9.61 17.13
N GLN A 344 -27.30 10.62 17.35
CA GLN A 344 -26.86 12.02 17.37
C GLN A 344 -25.84 12.29 18.46
N GLN A 345 -25.98 11.72 19.65
CA GLN A 345 -25.00 11.84 20.74
C GLN A 345 -23.65 11.25 20.36
N LEU A 346 -23.62 10.10 19.69
CA LEU A 346 -22.39 9.46 19.22
C LEU A 346 -21.69 10.26 18.11
N LEU A 347 -22.46 10.79 17.15
CA LEU A 347 -21.93 11.59 16.04
C LEU A 347 -21.36 12.94 16.49
N GLN A 348 -21.68 13.44 17.70
CA GLN A 348 -21.06 14.63 18.27
C GLN A 348 -19.64 14.36 18.82
N LEU A 349 -19.25 13.10 18.96
CA LEU A 349 -17.93 12.75 19.48
C LEU A 349 -16.88 12.84 18.35
N PRO A 350 -15.76 13.53 18.56
CA PRO A 350 -14.78 13.82 17.49
C PRO A 350 -14.05 12.58 16.97
N TRP A 351 -14.20 11.43 17.60
CA TRP A 351 -13.59 10.16 17.23
C TRP A 351 -14.57 9.16 16.61
N VAL A 352 -15.87 9.52 16.44
CA VAL A 352 -16.86 8.67 15.78
C VAL A 352 -17.13 9.21 14.38
N ASP A 353 -16.82 8.40 13.36
CA ASP A 353 -16.97 8.80 11.96
C ASP A 353 -18.34 8.41 11.39
N LYS A 354 -18.89 7.28 11.87
CA LYS A 354 -20.18 6.77 11.39
C LYS A 354 -20.91 6.02 12.49
N VAL A 355 -22.24 6.12 12.49
CA VAL A 355 -23.11 5.29 13.33
C VAL A 355 -24.02 4.46 12.44
N VAL A 356 -24.25 3.20 12.81
CA VAL A 356 -25.12 2.27 12.10
C VAL A 356 -26.13 1.70 13.09
N VAL A 357 -27.43 1.93 12.84
CA VAL A 357 -28.51 1.33 13.61
C VAL A 357 -28.88 -0.01 12.98
N PHE A 358 -28.96 -1.09 13.78
CA PHE A 358 -29.34 -2.42 13.31
C PHE A 358 -30.49 -3.01 14.13
N GLU A 359 -31.34 -3.79 13.48
CA GLU A 359 -32.57 -4.34 14.06
C GLU A 359 -32.37 -5.70 14.73
N GLU A 360 -31.34 -6.41 14.34
CA GLU A 360 -31.01 -7.74 14.79
C GLU A 360 -30.52 -7.73 16.24
N ASP A 361 -30.67 -8.86 16.94
CA ASP A 361 -30.22 -9.02 18.32
C ASP A 361 -28.67 -9.17 18.38
N THR A 362 -28.07 -9.59 17.26
CA THR A 362 -26.61 -9.66 17.09
C THR A 362 -26.15 -8.80 15.92
N PRO A 363 -24.97 -8.17 15.98
CA PRO A 363 -24.50 -7.24 14.96
C PRO A 363 -23.89 -7.91 13.72
N ILE A 364 -24.00 -9.23 13.53
CA ILE A 364 -23.24 -9.98 12.52
C ILE A 364 -23.48 -9.47 11.08
N GLU A 365 -24.73 -9.21 10.71
CA GLU A 365 -25.05 -8.70 9.37
C GLU A 365 -24.60 -7.24 9.19
N ALA A 366 -24.70 -6.41 10.23
CA ALA A 366 -24.18 -5.06 10.21
C ALA A 366 -22.63 -5.04 10.07
N ILE A 367 -21.92 -5.96 10.74
CA ILE A 367 -20.47 -6.14 10.60
C ILE A 367 -20.13 -6.55 9.16
N LYS A 368 -20.78 -7.57 8.60
CA LYS A 368 -20.55 -8.02 7.22
C LYS A 368 -20.77 -6.89 6.20
N ASN A 369 -21.84 -6.13 6.35
CA ASN A 369 -22.20 -5.05 5.43
C ASN A 369 -21.26 -3.84 5.48
N ASN A 370 -20.54 -3.65 6.60
CA ASN A 370 -19.59 -2.53 6.75
C ASN A 370 -18.14 -2.97 6.62
N GLY A 371 -17.82 -4.28 6.60
CA GLY A 371 -16.51 -4.86 6.31
C GLY A 371 -15.37 -4.29 7.14
N PRO A 372 -15.44 -4.26 8.49
CA PRO A 372 -14.36 -3.72 9.29
C PRO A 372 -13.12 -4.62 9.24
N ASP A 373 -11.93 -3.99 9.37
CA ASP A 373 -10.66 -4.69 9.54
C ASP A 373 -10.45 -5.09 10.99
N ILE A 374 -10.97 -4.28 11.93
CA ILE A 374 -10.79 -4.46 13.38
C ILE A 374 -12.14 -4.31 14.09
N ILE A 375 -12.43 -5.26 15.00
CA ILE A 375 -13.54 -5.16 15.94
C ILE A 375 -12.99 -4.87 17.34
N VAL A 376 -13.47 -3.79 17.96
CA VAL A 376 -13.12 -3.45 19.33
C VAL A 376 -14.28 -3.75 20.26
N LYS A 377 -14.02 -4.51 21.33
CA LYS A 377 -14.97 -4.79 22.41
C LYS A 377 -14.39 -4.39 23.75
N GLY A 378 -15.28 -3.96 24.65
CA GLY A 378 -14.90 -3.63 26.02
C GLY A 378 -15.41 -4.65 27.04
N GLY A 379 -14.86 -4.63 28.23
CA GLY A 379 -15.36 -5.36 29.38
C GLY A 379 -15.04 -6.85 29.38
N ASP A 380 -16.04 -7.67 29.61
CA ASP A 380 -15.89 -9.11 29.89
C ASP A 380 -15.84 -9.98 28.62
N TYR A 381 -15.70 -9.36 27.44
CA TYR A 381 -15.56 -10.09 26.18
C TYR A 381 -14.17 -10.67 26.02
N THR A 382 -14.09 -11.81 25.34
CA THR A 382 -12.85 -12.38 24.85
C THR A 382 -12.85 -12.39 23.33
N VAL A 383 -11.70 -12.61 22.72
CA VAL A 383 -11.61 -12.74 21.25
C VAL A 383 -12.60 -13.83 20.77
N ALA A 384 -12.60 -14.99 21.43
CA ALA A 384 -13.43 -16.14 21.05
C ALA A 384 -14.95 -15.92 21.22
N THR A 385 -15.37 -15.04 22.13
CA THR A 385 -16.79 -14.75 22.40
C THR A 385 -17.30 -13.52 21.67
N THR A 386 -16.44 -12.82 20.95
CA THR A 386 -16.81 -11.62 20.18
C THR A 386 -17.48 -12.02 18.88
N VAL A 387 -18.70 -11.51 18.65
CA VAL A 387 -19.42 -11.71 17.38
C VAL A 387 -18.65 -11.06 16.24
N GLY A 388 -18.40 -11.81 15.17
CA GLY A 388 -17.64 -11.37 14.00
C GLY A 388 -16.13 -11.61 14.10
N ASN A 389 -15.65 -12.36 15.09
CA ASN A 389 -14.24 -12.70 15.24
C ASN A 389 -13.66 -13.51 14.07
N GLU A 390 -14.50 -14.12 13.26
CA GLU A 390 -14.13 -14.78 12.00
C GLU A 390 -14.06 -13.82 10.79
N LEU A 391 -14.53 -12.58 10.95
CA LEU A 391 -14.64 -11.58 9.89
C LEU A 391 -13.56 -10.49 9.98
N ALA A 392 -13.02 -10.23 11.18
CA ALA A 392 -12.07 -9.16 11.44
C ALA A 392 -11.20 -9.44 12.67
N ASP A 393 -10.07 -8.77 12.78
CA ASP A 393 -9.22 -8.84 13.96
C ASP A 393 -9.93 -8.27 15.20
N VAL A 394 -9.86 -8.97 16.35
CA VAL A 394 -10.52 -8.54 17.57
C VAL A 394 -9.53 -7.97 18.57
N LYS A 395 -9.81 -6.74 19.03
CA LYS A 395 -9.08 -6.09 20.13
C LYS A 395 -9.99 -5.86 21.33
N ILE A 396 -9.53 -6.28 22.49
CA ILE A 396 -10.29 -6.13 23.75
C ILE A 396 -9.78 -4.90 24.51
N PHE A 397 -10.69 -3.98 24.80
CA PHE A 397 -10.41 -2.82 25.65
C PHE A 397 -10.61 -3.23 27.12
N PRO A 398 -9.63 -2.97 28.03
CA PRO A 398 -9.75 -3.31 29.43
C PRO A 398 -10.92 -2.58 30.09
N THR A 399 -11.65 -3.29 30.99
CA THR A 399 -12.79 -2.72 31.71
C THR A 399 -12.35 -1.53 32.58
N VAL A 400 -13.01 -0.39 32.44
CA VAL A 400 -12.85 0.75 33.36
C VAL A 400 -13.73 0.51 34.58
N GLN A 401 -13.12 0.16 35.72
CA GLN A 401 -13.85 -0.16 36.95
C GLN A 401 -14.75 1.01 37.42
N GLY A 402 -15.96 0.68 37.84
CA GLY A 402 -16.89 1.63 38.50
C GLY A 402 -17.83 2.39 37.56
N PHE A 403 -17.81 2.14 36.26
CA PHE A 403 -18.70 2.82 35.31
C PHE A 403 -19.55 1.80 34.53
N SER A 404 -20.84 1.68 34.90
CA SER A 404 -21.87 1.00 34.11
C SER A 404 -23.14 1.81 34.12
N THR A 405 -23.95 1.69 33.07
CA THR A 405 -25.26 2.37 33.00
C THR A 405 -26.16 1.99 34.18
N SER A 406 -26.15 0.72 34.60
CA SER A 406 -26.89 0.26 35.77
C SER A 406 -26.47 0.96 37.06
N ASN A 407 -25.16 1.05 37.33
CA ASN A 407 -24.65 1.76 38.51
C ASN A 407 -24.99 3.26 38.53
N ILE A 408 -25.14 3.89 37.37
CA ILE A 408 -25.52 5.30 37.27
C ILE A 408 -27.01 5.47 37.62
N VAL A 409 -27.86 4.61 37.07
CA VAL A 409 -29.31 4.63 37.34
C VAL A 409 -29.61 4.32 38.81
N ASP A 410 -28.93 3.32 39.39
CA ASP A 410 -29.09 2.95 40.80
C ASP A 410 -28.71 4.11 41.73
N LYS A 411 -27.60 4.81 41.46
CA LYS A 411 -27.18 5.98 42.24
C LYS A 411 -28.19 7.13 42.16
N VAL A 412 -28.80 7.37 40.99
CA VAL A 412 -29.84 8.39 40.82
C VAL A 412 -31.10 8.02 41.59
N ASN A 413 -31.53 6.75 41.53
CA ASN A 413 -32.68 6.25 42.26
C ASN A 413 -32.48 6.31 43.80
N GLU A 414 -31.30 5.97 44.30
CA GLU A 414 -30.94 6.11 45.70
C GLU A 414 -30.94 7.57 46.20
N GLN A 415 -30.54 8.50 45.35
CA GLN A 415 -30.58 9.95 45.70
C GLN A 415 -32.00 10.51 45.70
N ASN A 416 -32.87 10.01 44.80
CA ASN A 416 -34.27 10.45 44.76
C ASN A 416 -35.10 9.83 45.90
N ASN A 417 -34.75 8.63 46.40
CA ASN A 417 -35.41 8.01 47.55
C ASN A 417 -34.95 8.57 48.92
N LYS A 418 -33.93 9.43 48.93
CA LYS A 418 -33.42 10.13 50.14
C LYS A 418 -33.94 11.56 50.28
N LYS A 419 -34.78 12.02 49.37
CA LYS A 419 -35.53 13.29 49.43
C LYS A 419 -37.00 13.00 49.74
#